data_0a3c0713ecabf46912dc4a8e5be07d21
#
_entry.id   0a3c0713ecabf46912dc4a8e5be07d21
#
_cell.length_a   1.000
_cell.length_b   1.000
_cell.length_c   1.000
_cell.angle_alpha   90.00
_cell.angle_beta   90.00
_cell.angle_gamma   90.00
#
_symmetry.space_group_name_H-M   'P 1'
#
loop_
_entity.id
_entity.type
_entity.pdbx_description
1 polymer ?
#
loop_
_entity_poly.entity_id
_entity_poly.type
_entity_poly.pdbx_seq_one_letter_code
_entity_poly.pdbx_strand_id
1 'polypeptide(L)'
;MKTLKTCVTAIISAMLVLSPVAYADKWGDQFPHIKATGDIPGDCSYEKMSKKNYKGKTLKINTHAVPVIGQPTALHAEQFAKLTGAKVDVTHTPAGDLYAKAMVPFKAGQAPYDIVFGFSNFINDWKRYLAPVPKKYMNSTEMKDVTKSHIGVSSWDGTMYQYPVDGDRHYLKYRKDVIDNPEMQKKYKADTGKELRVPRTWKEYGEMAKYFNGWDWDGDGEKEYGSAEVMKKDDLMFAAFFSRSVAYAKNLSTPGGFFFDLETMKPNINNPGFVEALGDWVEATKYVPPGGINFGLGDEIGSFGGGQTLFSFSWDDAFIAAMQDDSPIKNKVGAAPLPGADRVWNRTSNSWENQYNQAPYIVWGWAVGVAKKSKVKDMAFDYLCFFSNGANHQADLAIGNFGVNPFKNSDFDPNIYINTMGWDPEIANSYTKTLLDMEKSKNRVFPLRVPGVFEFTSAVATGTSKALAGQLSPQEALDEVAKEWEAIVQRVGKKAVQDAYAVGVKMEDNKL
;
A
#
# COMPACT_ATOMS: atom_id res chain seq x y z
N MET A 1 74.58 20.72 -38.86
CA MET A 1 74.03 19.52 -38.26
C MET A 1 73.49 19.85 -36.86
N LYS A 2 72.21 20.07 -36.73
CA LYS A 2 71.49 20.08 -35.46
C LYS A 2 70.06 19.63 -35.75
N THR A 3 69.76 18.44 -35.28
CA THR A 3 68.48 17.72 -35.42
C THR A 3 67.39 18.35 -34.61
N LEU A 4 66.31 18.76 -35.28
CA LEU A 4 65.08 19.23 -34.65
C LEU A 4 64.26 17.99 -34.19
N LYS A 5 64.03 17.83 -32.92
CA LYS A 5 63.07 16.85 -32.34
C LYS A 5 61.69 17.48 -32.26
N THR A 6 60.78 16.99 -33.08
CA THR A 6 59.37 17.37 -33.02
C THR A 6 58.69 16.64 -31.87
N CYS A 7 58.26 17.34 -30.86
CA CYS A 7 57.34 16.79 -29.84
C CYS A 7 55.94 16.83 -30.38
N VAL A 8 55.36 15.67 -30.59
CA VAL A 8 53.91 15.48 -30.84
C VAL A 8 53.24 15.42 -29.50
N THR A 9 52.56 16.45 -29.08
CA THR A 9 51.72 16.47 -27.88
C THR A 9 50.37 15.84 -28.27
N ALA A 10 50.16 14.58 -27.83
CA ALA A 10 48.86 13.93 -27.93
C ALA A 10 47.92 14.58 -26.90
N ILE A 11 46.95 15.34 -27.40
CA ILE A 11 45.84 15.83 -26.59
C ILE A 11 44.87 14.64 -26.43
N ILE A 12 44.99 13.95 -25.25
CA ILE A 12 43.96 12.99 -24.83
C ILE A 12 42.77 13.84 -24.35
N SER A 13 41.77 13.96 -25.20
CA SER A 13 40.44 14.41 -24.80
C SER A 13 39.86 13.38 -23.87
N ALA A 14 40.05 13.59 -22.56
CA ALA A 14 39.28 12.87 -21.56
C ALA A 14 37.80 13.30 -21.73
N MET A 15 37.02 12.52 -22.47
CA MET A 15 35.58 12.52 -22.29
C MET A 15 35.31 12.12 -20.86
N LEU A 16 35.01 13.10 -20.02
CA LEU A 16 34.35 12.87 -18.76
C LEU A 16 33.01 12.20 -19.11
N VAL A 17 33.01 10.89 -19.14
CA VAL A 17 31.82 10.09 -18.97
C VAL A 17 31.37 10.41 -17.56
N LEU A 18 30.47 11.41 -17.41
CA LEU A 18 29.76 11.62 -16.17
C LEU A 18 29.11 10.28 -15.81
N SER A 19 29.73 9.58 -14.88
CA SER A 19 29.25 8.26 -14.47
C SER A 19 27.82 8.44 -13.93
N PRO A 20 26.92 7.47 -14.13
CA PRO A 20 25.57 7.46 -13.55
C PRO A 20 25.54 7.68 -12.03
N VAL A 21 26.64 7.38 -11.35
CA VAL A 21 26.87 7.59 -9.91
C VAL A 21 26.64 9.06 -9.48
N ALA A 22 26.93 10.06 -10.32
CA ALA A 22 26.70 11.48 -9.98
C ALA A 22 25.21 11.85 -9.80
N TYR A 23 24.28 10.99 -10.23
CA TYR A 23 22.84 11.21 -10.03
C TYR A 23 22.30 10.50 -8.79
N ALA A 24 22.95 9.42 -8.35
CA ALA A 24 22.63 8.76 -7.10
C ALA A 24 23.05 9.60 -5.87
N ASP A 25 24.10 10.41 -5.98
CA ASP A 25 24.56 11.31 -4.90
C ASP A 25 23.52 12.34 -4.44
N LYS A 26 22.55 12.70 -5.30
CA LYS A 26 21.48 13.62 -4.92
C LYS A 26 20.50 13.09 -3.89
N TRP A 27 20.34 11.76 -3.79
CA TRP A 27 19.59 11.13 -2.72
C TRP A 27 20.27 11.35 -1.37
N GLY A 28 21.60 11.17 -1.32
CA GLY A 28 22.40 11.37 -0.12
C GLY A 28 22.37 12.80 0.42
N ASP A 29 22.29 13.83 -0.46
CA ASP A 29 22.19 15.22 -0.05
C ASP A 29 20.86 15.57 0.63
N GLN A 30 19.75 15.00 0.14
CA GLN A 30 18.41 15.21 0.68
C GLN A 30 18.04 14.21 1.79
N PHE A 31 18.58 13.02 1.71
CA PHE A 31 18.32 11.90 2.62
C PHE A 31 19.63 11.22 3.03
N PRO A 32 20.46 11.86 3.86
CA PRO A 32 21.83 11.40 4.18
C PRO A 32 21.87 10.05 4.90
N HIS A 33 20.76 9.59 5.47
CA HIS A 33 20.62 8.27 6.08
C HIS A 33 20.47 7.13 5.07
N ILE A 34 20.18 7.45 3.79
CA ILE A 34 20.02 6.47 2.72
C ILE A 34 21.36 6.25 2.03
N LYS A 35 21.87 5.03 2.10
CA LYS A 35 23.05 4.64 1.33
C LYS A 35 22.68 4.58 -0.14
N ALA A 36 23.29 5.44 -0.97
CA ALA A 36 23.12 5.40 -2.42
C ALA A 36 23.53 4.02 -2.95
N THR A 37 22.61 3.35 -3.63
CA THR A 37 22.85 2.03 -4.22
C THR A 37 23.52 2.10 -5.60
N GLY A 38 23.71 3.32 -6.14
CA GLY A 38 24.14 3.54 -7.53
C GLY A 38 23.04 3.22 -8.55
N ASP A 39 23.39 3.26 -9.84
CA ASP A 39 22.45 2.83 -10.90
C ASP A 39 22.34 1.31 -10.88
N ILE A 40 21.12 0.80 -10.79
CA ILE A 40 20.83 -0.63 -10.88
C ILE A 40 20.51 -0.96 -12.34
N PRO A 41 21.24 -1.91 -12.98
CA PRO A 41 21.02 -2.27 -14.35
C PRO A 41 19.58 -2.74 -14.63
N GLY A 42 18.96 -2.18 -15.64
CA GLY A 42 17.61 -2.50 -16.09
C GLY A 42 17.25 -1.84 -17.41
N ASP A 43 16.06 -2.11 -17.93
CA ASP A 43 15.60 -1.52 -19.18
C ASP A 43 15.28 -0.02 -19.03
N CYS A 44 15.03 0.44 -17.81
CA CYS A 44 14.68 1.81 -17.47
C CYS A 44 15.66 2.45 -16.46
N SER A 45 16.90 1.94 -16.37
CA SER A 45 17.98 2.48 -15.57
C SER A 45 18.35 3.92 -16.00
N TYR A 46 19.08 4.63 -15.13
CA TYR A 46 19.60 5.98 -15.46
C TYR A 46 20.43 5.97 -16.74
N GLU A 47 21.28 4.95 -16.93
CA GLU A 47 22.05 4.79 -18.15
C GLU A 47 21.16 4.68 -19.39
N LYS A 48 20.07 3.90 -19.32
CA LYS A 48 19.16 3.71 -20.47
C LYS A 48 18.35 4.98 -20.75
N MET A 49 17.87 5.65 -19.70
CA MET A 49 17.10 6.89 -19.85
C MET A 49 17.95 8.05 -20.36
N SER A 50 19.24 8.14 -20.01
CA SER A 50 20.15 9.17 -20.55
C SER A 50 20.32 9.12 -22.08
N LYS A 51 19.98 7.99 -22.71
CA LYS A 51 20.02 7.80 -24.17
C LYS A 51 18.72 8.25 -24.87
N LYS A 52 17.69 8.63 -24.10
CA LYS A 52 16.42 9.15 -24.63
C LYS A 52 16.52 10.65 -24.87
N ASN A 53 15.79 11.14 -25.85
CA ASN A 53 15.71 12.58 -26.15
C ASN A 53 14.25 13.01 -26.30
N TYR A 54 13.78 13.76 -25.31
CA TYR A 54 12.43 14.34 -25.25
C TYR A 54 12.44 15.87 -25.24
N LYS A 55 13.54 16.48 -25.69
CA LYS A 55 13.65 17.95 -25.78
C LYS A 55 12.47 18.54 -26.57
N GLY A 56 11.86 19.58 -26.01
CA GLY A 56 10.69 20.24 -26.58
C GLY A 56 9.34 19.54 -26.33
N LYS A 57 9.33 18.39 -25.64
CA LYS A 57 8.09 17.70 -25.24
C LYS A 57 7.77 17.99 -23.76
N THR A 58 6.48 18.11 -23.45
CA THR A 58 5.99 18.28 -22.06
C THR A 58 5.18 17.06 -21.69
N LEU A 59 5.48 16.50 -20.51
CA LEU A 59 4.72 15.44 -19.83
C LEU A 59 3.93 16.07 -18.68
N LYS A 60 2.62 15.82 -18.62
CA LYS A 60 1.73 16.35 -17.58
C LYS A 60 1.27 15.22 -16.68
N ILE A 61 1.55 15.32 -15.39
CA ILE A 61 1.26 14.30 -14.40
C ILE A 61 0.29 14.86 -13.36
N ASN A 62 -0.76 14.11 -13.01
CA ASN A 62 -1.56 14.32 -11.82
C ASN A 62 -1.27 13.21 -10.82
N THR A 63 -0.78 13.57 -9.64
CA THR A 63 -0.38 12.66 -8.57
C THR A 63 -0.96 13.08 -7.21
N HIS A 64 -0.75 12.27 -6.18
CA HIS A 64 -1.14 12.58 -4.83
C HIS A 64 -0.38 13.79 -4.25
N ALA A 65 -0.86 14.31 -3.13
CA ALA A 65 -0.18 15.34 -2.36
C ALA A 65 1.11 14.80 -1.72
N VAL A 66 2.06 15.70 -1.44
CA VAL A 66 3.29 15.36 -0.72
C VAL A 66 3.01 15.09 0.77
N PRO A 67 3.80 14.26 1.47
CA PRO A 67 4.98 13.53 0.96
C PRO A 67 4.62 12.24 0.19
N VAL A 68 3.52 11.58 0.53
CA VAL A 68 3.12 10.24 0.03
C VAL A 68 2.90 10.28 -1.48
N ILE A 69 3.66 9.47 -2.23
CA ILE A 69 3.61 9.34 -3.70
C ILE A 69 3.88 10.67 -4.47
N GLY A 70 3.38 11.79 -3.97
CA GLY A 70 3.57 13.09 -4.62
C GLY A 70 5.03 13.54 -4.66
N GLN A 71 5.76 13.35 -3.57
CA GLN A 71 7.17 13.73 -3.50
C GLN A 71 8.07 12.86 -4.37
N PRO A 72 8.02 11.51 -4.34
CA PRO A 72 8.79 10.70 -5.27
C PRO A 72 8.40 10.97 -6.72
N THR A 73 7.12 11.22 -7.02
CA THR A 73 6.71 11.61 -8.39
C THR A 73 7.43 12.88 -8.84
N ALA A 74 7.47 13.93 -8.03
CA ALA A 74 8.13 15.18 -8.38
C ALA A 74 9.65 15.01 -8.53
N LEU A 75 10.26 14.24 -7.63
CA LEU A 75 11.70 13.99 -7.59
C LEU A 75 12.17 13.21 -8.84
N HIS A 76 11.46 12.13 -9.16
CA HIS A 76 11.75 11.34 -10.37
C HIS A 76 11.42 12.12 -11.65
N ALA A 77 10.45 13.05 -11.61
CA ALA A 77 10.17 13.96 -12.71
C ALA A 77 11.35 14.88 -13.01
N GLU A 78 11.98 15.45 -11.97
CA GLU A 78 13.19 16.24 -12.13
C GLU A 78 14.35 15.44 -12.70
N GLN A 79 14.59 14.24 -12.17
CA GLN A 79 15.65 13.35 -12.64
C GLN A 79 15.44 12.97 -14.10
N PHE A 80 14.22 12.55 -14.44
CA PHE A 80 13.85 12.21 -15.82
C PHE A 80 14.00 13.39 -16.78
N ALA A 81 13.57 14.59 -16.38
CA ALA A 81 13.73 15.81 -17.16
C ALA A 81 15.21 16.13 -17.44
N LYS A 82 16.09 16.00 -16.43
CA LYS A 82 17.53 16.22 -16.58
C LYS A 82 18.18 15.20 -17.52
N LEU A 83 17.77 13.93 -17.45
CA LEU A 83 18.32 12.86 -18.28
C LEU A 83 17.88 12.97 -19.74
N THR A 84 16.63 13.34 -20.00
CA THR A 84 15.99 13.20 -21.31
C THR A 84 15.76 14.53 -22.04
N GLY A 85 15.92 15.66 -21.34
CA GLY A 85 15.59 16.99 -21.87
C GLY A 85 14.08 17.27 -21.96
N ALA A 86 13.23 16.42 -21.38
CA ALA A 86 11.80 16.66 -21.29
C ALA A 86 11.47 17.82 -20.35
N LYS A 87 10.31 18.46 -20.56
CA LYS A 87 9.63 19.23 -19.51
C LYS A 87 8.62 18.32 -18.83
N VAL A 88 8.58 18.31 -17.50
CA VAL A 88 7.60 17.52 -16.73
C VAL A 88 6.86 18.46 -15.79
N ASP A 89 5.55 18.56 -15.97
CA ASP A 89 4.65 19.37 -15.12
C ASP A 89 3.90 18.42 -14.18
N VAL A 90 4.15 18.53 -12.87
CA VAL A 90 3.51 17.71 -11.83
C VAL A 90 2.45 18.53 -11.09
N THR A 91 1.24 17.99 -11.02
CA THR A 91 0.11 18.55 -10.26
C THR A 91 -0.19 17.64 -9.08
N HIS A 92 -0.17 18.21 -7.88
CA HIS A 92 -0.51 17.50 -6.64
C HIS A 92 -2.00 17.63 -6.33
N THR A 93 -2.64 16.53 -5.94
CA THR A 93 -4.08 16.45 -5.66
C THR A 93 -4.31 15.60 -4.41
N PRO A 94 -5.14 16.02 -3.43
CA PRO A 94 -5.48 15.19 -2.29
C PRO A 94 -6.09 13.84 -2.72
N ALA A 95 -5.90 12.77 -1.93
CA ALA A 95 -6.33 11.41 -2.26
C ALA A 95 -7.82 11.33 -2.63
N GLY A 96 -8.69 11.97 -1.83
CA GLY A 96 -10.14 11.98 -2.05
C GLY A 96 -10.60 12.64 -3.35
N ASP A 97 -9.76 13.50 -3.93
CA ASP A 97 -10.09 14.23 -5.17
C ASP A 97 -9.51 13.56 -6.44
N LEU A 98 -8.55 12.64 -6.29
CA LEU A 98 -7.85 12.03 -7.43
C LEU A 98 -8.80 11.34 -8.41
N TYR A 99 -9.78 10.59 -7.90
CA TYR A 99 -10.75 9.92 -8.74
C TYR A 99 -11.55 10.91 -9.60
N ALA A 100 -12.13 11.93 -8.98
CA ALA A 100 -12.93 12.94 -9.67
C ALA A 100 -12.07 13.78 -10.64
N LYS A 101 -10.84 14.12 -10.23
CA LYS A 101 -9.89 14.90 -11.03
C LYS A 101 -9.52 14.23 -12.35
N ALA A 102 -9.52 12.90 -12.38
CA ALA A 102 -9.33 12.12 -13.60
C ALA A 102 -10.66 11.88 -14.34
N MET A 103 -11.72 11.46 -13.62
CA MET A 103 -12.95 10.99 -14.24
C MET A 103 -13.79 12.09 -14.89
N VAL A 104 -13.84 13.30 -14.30
CA VAL A 104 -14.64 14.41 -14.86
C VAL A 104 -14.15 14.78 -16.26
N PRO A 105 -12.85 15.09 -16.50
CA PRO A 105 -12.39 15.37 -17.86
C PRO A 105 -12.44 14.13 -18.77
N PHE A 106 -12.21 12.92 -18.27
CA PHE A 106 -12.34 11.70 -19.08
C PHE A 106 -13.75 11.53 -19.63
N LYS A 107 -14.78 11.71 -18.81
CA LYS A 107 -16.19 11.67 -19.26
C LYS A 107 -16.50 12.77 -20.26
N ALA A 108 -15.90 13.94 -20.13
CA ALA A 108 -16.00 15.03 -21.10
C ALA A 108 -15.17 14.82 -22.38
N GLY A 109 -14.52 13.66 -22.50
CA GLY A 109 -13.67 13.34 -23.66
C GLY A 109 -12.35 14.08 -23.70
N GLN A 110 -11.89 14.61 -22.56
CA GLN A 110 -10.63 15.36 -22.41
C GLN A 110 -9.57 14.51 -21.66
N ALA A 111 -8.30 14.88 -21.80
CA ALA A 111 -7.19 14.34 -21.06
C ALA A 111 -6.20 15.48 -20.74
N PRO A 112 -6.45 16.26 -19.69
CA PRO A 112 -5.58 17.37 -19.30
C PRO A 112 -4.22 16.90 -18.77
N TYR A 113 -4.16 15.65 -18.34
CA TYR A 113 -2.94 14.98 -17.89
C TYR A 113 -2.62 13.80 -18.79
N ASP A 114 -1.33 13.55 -19.01
CA ASP A 114 -0.83 12.38 -19.73
C ASP A 114 -0.78 11.15 -18.81
N ILE A 115 -0.45 11.39 -17.53
CA ILE A 115 -0.38 10.39 -16.48
C ILE A 115 -1.33 10.78 -15.35
N VAL A 116 -2.09 9.80 -14.85
CA VAL A 116 -2.98 9.94 -13.70
C VAL A 116 -2.65 8.85 -12.67
N PHE A 117 -2.32 9.28 -11.46
CA PHE A 117 -2.15 8.40 -10.30
C PHE A 117 -3.51 8.12 -9.65
N GLY A 118 -3.66 6.94 -9.09
CA GLY A 118 -4.83 6.53 -8.34
C GLY A 118 -4.64 5.14 -7.79
N PHE A 119 -5.72 4.56 -7.30
CA PHE A 119 -5.68 3.23 -6.74
C PHE A 119 -6.00 2.16 -7.79
N SER A 120 -5.44 0.97 -7.62
CA SER A 120 -5.66 -0.15 -8.57
C SER A 120 -7.13 -0.55 -8.68
N ASN A 121 -7.96 -0.31 -7.65
CA ASN A 121 -9.39 -0.57 -7.69
C ASN A 121 -10.19 0.36 -8.61
N PHE A 122 -9.63 1.50 -9.05
CA PHE A 122 -10.27 2.37 -10.04
C PHE A 122 -10.24 1.83 -11.48
N ILE A 123 -9.53 0.72 -11.70
CA ILE A 123 -9.27 0.16 -13.03
C ILE A 123 -10.54 -0.06 -13.86
N ASN A 124 -11.64 -0.50 -13.24
CA ASN A 124 -12.87 -0.76 -13.98
C ASN A 124 -13.44 0.50 -14.61
N ASP A 125 -13.46 1.60 -13.86
CA ASP A 125 -13.96 2.90 -14.33
C ASP A 125 -12.99 3.57 -15.32
N TRP A 126 -11.69 3.38 -15.09
CA TRP A 126 -10.64 4.08 -15.82
C TRP A 126 -10.19 3.41 -17.12
N LYS A 127 -10.20 2.05 -17.21
CA LYS A 127 -9.60 1.28 -18.30
C LYS A 127 -9.98 1.75 -19.71
N ARG A 128 -11.22 2.18 -19.93
CA ARG A 128 -11.68 2.67 -21.25
C ARG A 128 -11.01 3.98 -21.67
N TYR A 129 -10.48 4.74 -20.71
CA TYR A 129 -9.81 6.02 -20.93
C TYR A 129 -8.29 5.90 -20.91
N LEU A 130 -7.76 4.75 -20.48
CA LEU A 130 -6.34 4.48 -20.38
C LEU A 130 -5.81 3.76 -21.63
N ALA A 131 -4.54 3.99 -21.94
CA ALA A 131 -3.80 3.19 -22.91
C ALA A 131 -3.33 1.89 -22.24
N PRO A 132 -3.48 0.72 -22.90
CA PRO A 132 -2.85 -0.49 -22.42
C PRO A 132 -1.33 -0.33 -22.28
N VAL A 133 -0.76 -0.95 -21.26
CA VAL A 133 0.71 -0.98 -21.08
C VAL A 133 1.33 -1.73 -22.28
N PRO A 134 2.25 -1.10 -23.04
CA PRO A 134 2.85 -1.73 -24.20
C PRO A 134 3.70 -2.96 -23.83
N LYS A 135 3.73 -3.97 -24.73
CA LYS A 135 4.48 -5.23 -24.51
C LYS A 135 5.94 -5.02 -24.14
N LYS A 136 6.59 -3.98 -24.66
CA LYS A 136 8.00 -3.69 -24.35
C LYS A 136 8.20 -3.42 -22.85
N TYR A 137 7.26 -2.73 -22.18
CA TYR A 137 7.32 -2.48 -20.74
C TYR A 137 6.85 -3.68 -19.92
N MET A 138 5.86 -4.44 -20.42
CA MET A 138 5.45 -5.70 -19.81
C MET A 138 6.60 -6.72 -19.74
N ASN A 139 7.54 -6.64 -20.69
CA ASN A 139 8.70 -7.51 -20.77
C ASN A 139 9.98 -6.89 -20.19
N SER A 140 9.91 -5.68 -19.64
CA SER A 140 11.07 -5.03 -19.01
C SER A 140 11.55 -5.78 -17.78
N THR A 141 12.81 -5.57 -17.43
CA THR A 141 13.41 -6.11 -16.20
C THR A 141 12.62 -5.66 -14.97
N GLU A 142 12.23 -4.40 -14.94
CA GLU A 142 11.46 -3.81 -13.83
C GLU A 142 10.10 -4.47 -13.66
N MET A 143 9.37 -4.70 -14.77
CA MET A 143 8.03 -5.30 -14.71
C MET A 143 8.07 -6.80 -14.40
N LYS A 144 9.09 -7.53 -14.84
CA LYS A 144 9.26 -8.96 -14.52
C LYS A 144 9.53 -9.21 -13.05
N ASP A 145 10.02 -8.21 -12.34
CA ASP A 145 10.24 -8.27 -10.90
C ASP A 145 8.97 -7.98 -10.09
N VAL A 146 7.95 -7.36 -10.68
CA VAL A 146 6.67 -7.09 -10.01
C VAL A 146 5.96 -8.40 -9.67
N THR A 147 5.37 -8.48 -8.46
CA THR A 147 4.63 -9.67 -8.02
C THR A 147 3.40 -9.92 -8.89
N LYS A 148 2.98 -11.18 -8.96
CA LYS A 148 1.80 -11.56 -9.76
C LYS A 148 0.51 -10.90 -9.27
N SER A 149 0.38 -10.68 -7.96
CA SER A 149 -0.79 -10.02 -7.37
C SER A 149 -0.92 -8.58 -7.86
N HIS A 150 0.19 -7.81 -7.89
CA HIS A 150 0.18 -6.42 -8.36
C HIS A 150 -0.01 -6.31 -9.87
N ILE A 151 0.55 -7.25 -10.66
CA ILE A 151 0.21 -7.38 -12.09
C ILE A 151 -1.28 -7.66 -12.27
N GLY A 152 -1.84 -8.57 -11.45
CA GLY A 152 -3.25 -8.93 -11.49
C GLY A 152 -4.18 -7.75 -11.19
N VAL A 153 -3.93 -7.01 -10.09
CA VAL A 153 -4.79 -5.85 -9.73
C VAL A 153 -4.66 -4.70 -10.71
N SER A 154 -3.51 -4.58 -11.38
CA SER A 154 -3.26 -3.57 -12.43
C SER A 154 -3.78 -3.97 -13.81
N SER A 155 -4.32 -5.19 -13.94
CA SER A 155 -4.84 -5.76 -15.17
C SER A 155 -6.36 -5.96 -15.12
N TRP A 156 -6.98 -5.93 -16.29
CA TRP A 156 -8.37 -6.24 -16.50
C TRP A 156 -8.53 -7.15 -17.71
N ASP A 157 -9.10 -8.31 -17.50
CA ASP A 157 -9.34 -9.30 -18.56
C ASP A 157 -8.09 -9.56 -19.42
N GLY A 158 -6.97 -9.86 -18.75
CA GLY A 158 -5.68 -10.16 -19.37
C GLY A 158 -4.92 -8.96 -19.96
N THR A 159 -5.48 -7.74 -19.88
CA THR A 159 -4.83 -6.52 -20.35
C THR A 159 -4.43 -5.62 -19.20
N MET A 160 -3.16 -5.26 -19.09
CA MET A 160 -2.69 -4.29 -18.09
C MET A 160 -2.98 -2.86 -18.56
N TYR A 161 -3.71 -2.11 -17.74
CA TYR A 161 -4.07 -0.70 -17.99
C TYR A 161 -3.43 0.28 -17.03
N GLN A 162 -3.02 -0.21 -15.86
CA GLN A 162 -2.33 0.59 -14.86
C GLN A 162 -0.92 0.04 -14.68
N TYR A 163 0.03 0.92 -14.44
CA TYR A 163 1.41 0.57 -14.12
C TYR A 163 1.54 0.55 -12.59
N PRO A 164 1.92 -0.57 -11.96
CA PRO A 164 2.11 -0.63 -10.52
C PRO A 164 3.35 0.16 -10.13
N VAL A 165 3.25 0.97 -9.09
CA VAL A 165 4.35 1.79 -8.56
C VAL A 165 4.52 1.64 -7.05
N ASP A 166 3.63 0.86 -6.41
CA ASP A 166 3.56 0.69 -4.98
C ASP A 166 2.82 -0.61 -4.62
N GLY A 167 3.04 -1.13 -3.42
CA GLY A 167 2.65 -2.46 -2.98
C GLY A 167 1.88 -2.53 -1.67
N ASP A 168 0.92 -1.71 -1.48
CA ASP A 168 0.10 -1.66 -0.27
C ASP A 168 -0.42 -3.02 0.22
N ARG A 169 -0.15 -3.34 1.47
CA ARG A 169 -0.77 -4.44 2.22
C ARG A 169 -0.82 -4.12 3.71
N HIS A 170 -1.87 -4.61 4.38
CA HIS A 170 -1.97 -4.46 5.83
C HIS A 170 -1.42 -5.67 6.54
N TYR A 171 -0.64 -5.44 7.59
CA TYR A 171 -0.14 -6.46 8.52
C TYR A 171 -0.02 -5.87 9.93
N LEU A 172 0.16 -6.73 10.92
CA LEU A 172 0.32 -6.34 12.31
C LEU A 172 1.77 -5.89 12.55
N LYS A 173 1.91 -4.68 13.09
CA LYS A 173 3.14 -4.14 13.66
C LYS A 173 3.01 -4.15 15.17
N TYR A 174 4.08 -4.48 15.88
CA TYR A 174 4.05 -4.56 17.33
C TYR A 174 5.37 -4.18 17.98
N ARG A 175 5.34 -3.75 19.24
CA ARG A 175 6.51 -3.49 20.08
C ARG A 175 7.11 -4.83 20.50
N LYS A 176 8.15 -5.27 19.76
CA LYS A 176 8.88 -6.53 20.02
C LYS A 176 9.55 -6.50 21.39
N ASP A 177 10.12 -5.36 21.78
CA ASP A 177 10.77 -5.15 23.07
C ASP A 177 9.82 -5.30 24.25
N VAL A 178 8.51 -5.13 24.07
CA VAL A 178 7.48 -5.35 25.11
C VAL A 178 6.98 -6.80 25.07
N ILE A 179 6.61 -7.29 23.90
CA ILE A 179 6.04 -8.64 23.74
C ILE A 179 7.05 -9.74 24.10
N ASP A 180 8.32 -9.56 23.77
CA ASP A 180 9.39 -10.52 24.06
C ASP A 180 10.09 -10.29 25.39
N ASN A 181 9.69 -9.25 26.15
CA ASN A 181 10.28 -8.95 27.46
C ASN A 181 9.87 -9.99 28.53
N PRO A 182 10.81 -10.73 29.15
CA PRO A 182 10.49 -11.78 30.11
C PRO A 182 9.72 -11.28 31.35
N GLU A 183 10.02 -10.07 31.83
CA GLU A 183 9.31 -9.51 32.99
C GLU A 183 7.88 -9.10 32.61
N MET A 184 7.66 -8.54 31.42
CA MET A 184 6.31 -8.25 30.90
C MET A 184 5.52 -9.54 30.67
N GLN A 185 6.15 -10.58 30.12
CA GLN A 185 5.51 -11.89 29.95
C GLN A 185 5.09 -12.50 31.29
N LYS A 186 5.96 -12.47 32.28
CA LYS A 186 5.67 -12.95 33.63
C LYS A 186 4.53 -12.15 34.28
N LYS A 187 4.58 -10.82 34.19
CA LYS A 187 3.56 -9.94 34.75
C LYS A 187 2.21 -10.17 34.05
N TYR A 188 2.16 -10.16 32.74
CA TYR A 188 0.94 -10.40 31.98
C TYR A 188 0.30 -11.76 32.33
N LYS A 189 1.12 -12.82 32.41
CA LYS A 189 0.65 -14.15 32.81
C LYS A 189 0.10 -14.18 34.25
N ALA A 190 0.77 -13.52 35.17
CA ALA A 190 0.29 -13.42 36.56
C ALA A 190 -1.05 -12.69 36.66
N ASP A 191 -1.21 -11.60 35.93
CA ASP A 191 -2.38 -10.73 36.01
C ASP A 191 -3.59 -11.30 35.23
N THR A 192 -3.33 -12.01 34.10
CA THR A 192 -4.39 -12.44 33.17
C THR A 192 -4.58 -13.95 33.06
N GLY A 193 -3.62 -14.73 33.53
CA GLY A 193 -3.55 -16.18 33.32
C GLY A 193 -3.17 -16.60 31.88
N LYS A 194 -2.84 -15.65 30.99
CA LYS A 194 -2.56 -15.87 29.58
C LYS A 194 -1.08 -15.60 29.25
N GLU A 195 -0.60 -16.21 28.19
CA GLU A 195 0.75 -15.93 27.68
C GLU A 195 0.79 -14.61 26.90
N LEU A 196 1.78 -13.76 27.17
CA LEU A 196 2.08 -12.60 26.33
C LEU A 196 2.91 -13.07 25.13
N ARG A 197 2.36 -12.91 23.94
CA ARG A 197 2.97 -13.26 22.65
C ARG A 197 2.32 -12.46 21.54
N VAL A 198 2.86 -12.53 20.34
CA VAL A 198 2.19 -11.95 19.16
C VAL A 198 0.76 -12.48 19.06
N PRO A 199 -0.28 -11.63 19.00
CA PRO A 199 -1.67 -12.05 19.01
C PRO A 199 -2.01 -12.82 17.75
N ARG A 200 -2.65 -13.99 17.91
CA ARG A 200 -3.11 -14.81 16.78
C ARG A 200 -4.52 -14.45 16.33
N THR A 201 -5.31 -13.86 17.20
CA THR A 201 -6.70 -13.48 16.91
C THR A 201 -6.96 -12.03 17.26
N TRP A 202 -7.95 -11.41 16.62
CA TRP A 202 -8.40 -10.06 16.97
C TRP A 202 -8.87 -9.96 18.42
N LYS A 203 -9.40 -11.05 18.97
CA LYS A 203 -9.73 -11.12 20.39
C LYS A 203 -8.49 -10.99 21.26
N GLU A 204 -7.43 -11.76 20.98
CA GLU A 204 -6.15 -11.64 21.72
C GLU A 204 -5.53 -10.24 21.55
N TYR A 205 -5.60 -9.68 20.34
CA TYR A 205 -5.17 -8.30 20.07
C TYR A 205 -5.90 -7.29 20.96
N GLY A 206 -7.22 -7.36 21.01
CA GLY A 206 -8.04 -6.46 21.86
C GLY A 206 -7.77 -6.63 23.36
N GLU A 207 -7.58 -7.86 23.84
CA GLU A 207 -7.24 -8.15 25.23
C GLU A 207 -5.88 -7.58 25.63
N MET A 208 -4.87 -7.71 24.76
CA MET A 208 -3.55 -7.13 24.99
C MET A 208 -3.59 -5.60 24.87
N ALA A 209 -4.24 -5.06 23.86
CA ALA A 209 -4.42 -3.62 23.70
C ALA A 209 -5.07 -3.01 24.94
N LYS A 210 -6.09 -3.65 25.49
CA LYS A 210 -6.74 -3.25 26.74
C LYS A 210 -5.79 -3.28 27.93
N TYR A 211 -5.00 -4.35 28.08
CA TYR A 211 -4.10 -4.53 29.21
C TYR A 211 -3.00 -3.47 29.25
N PHE A 212 -2.40 -3.19 28.08
CA PHE A 212 -1.29 -2.23 27.95
C PHE A 212 -1.74 -0.77 27.75
N ASN A 213 -3.04 -0.48 27.85
CA ASN A 213 -3.56 0.86 27.61
C ASN A 213 -3.43 1.77 28.83
N GLY A 214 -2.82 2.95 28.67
CA GLY A 214 -2.91 4.07 29.61
C GLY A 214 -1.93 4.01 30.78
N TRP A 215 -0.83 3.28 30.69
CA TRP A 215 0.26 3.30 31.65
C TRP A 215 1.63 3.32 30.96
N ASP A 216 2.62 3.89 31.66
CA ASP A 216 4.01 3.95 31.22
C ASP A 216 4.63 2.55 31.37
N TRP A 217 4.70 1.80 30.28
CA TRP A 217 5.26 0.44 30.28
C TRP A 217 6.65 0.37 29.64
N ASP A 218 7.16 1.45 29.07
CA ASP A 218 8.53 1.51 28.56
C ASP A 218 9.46 2.38 29.42
N GLY A 219 8.91 3.11 30.39
CA GLY A 219 9.67 3.83 31.42
C GLY A 219 10.17 5.20 30.99
N ASP A 220 9.56 5.81 29.96
CA ASP A 220 9.96 7.13 29.46
C ASP A 220 9.26 8.30 30.21
N GLY A 221 8.28 8.01 31.05
CA GLY A 221 7.52 8.96 31.87
C GLY A 221 6.20 9.41 31.24
N GLU A 222 5.90 8.97 30.03
CA GLU A 222 4.63 9.20 29.35
C GLU A 222 3.72 7.97 29.46
N LYS A 223 2.52 8.06 28.94
CA LYS A 223 1.58 6.92 28.90
C LYS A 223 1.46 6.40 27.48
N GLU A 224 1.62 5.10 27.33
CA GLU A 224 1.39 4.42 26.07
C GLU A 224 -0.03 3.86 26.01
N TYR A 225 -0.41 3.44 24.80
CA TYR A 225 -1.75 2.97 24.47
C TYR A 225 -1.71 1.61 23.78
N GLY A 226 -2.88 0.99 23.70
CA GLY A 226 -3.01 -0.36 23.13
C GLY A 226 -2.73 -0.41 21.63
N SER A 227 -3.25 0.54 20.87
CA SER A 227 -3.07 0.54 19.41
C SER A 227 -3.19 1.91 18.77
N ALA A 228 -2.55 2.09 17.60
CA ALA A 228 -2.84 3.15 16.64
C ALA A 228 -3.44 2.53 15.39
N GLU A 229 -4.56 3.08 14.92
CA GLU A 229 -5.30 2.56 13.77
C GLU A 229 -5.85 3.71 12.91
N VAL A 230 -6.03 3.48 11.60
CA VAL A 230 -6.64 4.45 10.69
C VAL A 230 -8.15 4.44 10.87
N MET A 231 -8.68 5.34 11.70
CA MET A 231 -10.09 5.42 12.09
C MET A 231 -10.82 6.66 11.56
N LYS A 232 -10.09 7.64 11.01
CA LYS A 232 -10.67 8.86 10.46
C LYS A 232 -11.51 8.56 9.22
N LYS A 233 -12.70 9.16 9.16
CA LYS A 233 -13.56 9.08 7.98
C LYS A 233 -12.89 9.73 6.78
N ASP A 234 -12.23 8.93 5.97
CA ASP A 234 -11.61 9.30 4.71
C ASP A 234 -11.57 8.10 3.74
N ASP A 235 -10.89 8.24 2.63
CA ASP A 235 -10.81 7.22 1.60
C ASP A 235 -10.07 5.92 2.04
N LEU A 236 -9.35 5.93 3.15
CA LEU A 236 -8.50 4.82 3.61
C LEU A 236 -9.17 3.98 4.72
N MET A 237 -10.12 4.55 5.47
CA MET A 237 -10.81 3.91 6.58
C MET A 237 -11.46 2.57 6.19
N PHE A 238 -12.04 2.47 5.00
CA PHE A 238 -12.66 1.25 4.50
C PHE A 238 -11.66 0.08 4.41
N ALA A 239 -10.38 0.37 4.10
CA ALA A 239 -9.35 -0.65 4.01
C ALA A 239 -9.02 -1.25 5.39
N ALA A 240 -8.94 -0.42 6.44
CA ALA A 240 -8.76 -0.87 7.81
C ALA A 240 -9.92 -1.78 8.25
N PHE A 241 -11.17 -1.38 7.94
CA PHE A 241 -12.35 -2.21 8.23
C PHE A 241 -12.33 -3.55 7.50
N PHE A 242 -12.03 -3.56 6.21
CA PHE A 242 -11.96 -4.82 5.46
C PHE A 242 -10.83 -5.72 5.96
N SER A 243 -9.67 -5.16 6.29
CA SER A 243 -8.55 -5.93 6.85
C SER A 243 -8.89 -6.63 8.16
N ARG A 244 -9.72 -6.01 9.01
CA ARG A 244 -10.24 -6.65 10.22
C ARG A 244 -11.32 -7.69 9.89
N SER A 245 -12.18 -7.40 8.91
CA SER A 245 -13.33 -8.24 8.58
C SER A 245 -12.98 -9.57 7.93
N VAL A 246 -11.84 -9.65 7.18
CA VAL A 246 -11.50 -10.87 6.43
C VAL A 246 -11.36 -12.10 7.32
N ALA A 247 -10.88 -11.96 8.55
CA ALA A 247 -10.76 -13.06 9.50
C ALA A 247 -12.12 -13.70 9.88
N TYR A 248 -13.15 -12.88 9.94
CA TYR A 248 -14.50 -13.31 10.35
C TYR A 248 -15.40 -13.68 9.18
N ALA A 249 -15.22 -13.07 8.00
CA ALA A 249 -16.16 -13.14 6.90
C ALA A 249 -15.62 -13.86 5.64
N LYS A 250 -14.28 -14.03 5.49
CA LYS A 250 -13.70 -14.77 4.36
C LYS A 250 -13.49 -16.22 4.70
N ASN A 251 -14.44 -17.07 4.32
CA ASN A 251 -14.39 -18.50 4.56
C ASN A 251 -13.86 -19.25 3.32
N LEU A 252 -12.84 -20.10 3.48
CA LEU A 252 -12.28 -20.92 2.39
C LEU A 252 -13.28 -21.91 1.80
N SER A 253 -14.24 -22.41 2.61
CA SER A 253 -15.26 -23.35 2.14
C SER A 253 -16.32 -22.68 1.25
N THR A 254 -16.38 -21.34 1.27
CA THR A 254 -17.28 -20.55 0.43
C THR A 254 -16.49 -19.55 -0.43
N PRO A 255 -15.72 -20.03 -1.41
CA PRO A 255 -14.88 -19.18 -2.24
C PRO A 255 -15.70 -18.15 -3.01
N GLY A 256 -15.11 -16.99 -3.26
CA GLY A 256 -15.82 -15.83 -3.83
C GLY A 256 -16.78 -15.19 -2.83
N GLY A 257 -17.46 -14.16 -3.23
CA GLY A 257 -18.59 -13.60 -2.48
C GLY A 257 -18.24 -12.93 -1.14
N PHE A 258 -17.04 -12.41 -0.95
CA PHE A 258 -16.73 -11.62 0.24
C PHE A 258 -17.58 -10.35 0.30
N PHE A 259 -17.63 -9.57 -0.78
CA PHE A 259 -18.40 -8.33 -0.84
C PHE A 259 -19.87 -8.54 -1.22
N PHE A 260 -20.12 -9.42 -2.18
CA PHE A 260 -21.46 -9.69 -2.70
C PHE A 260 -21.68 -11.20 -2.88
N ASP A 261 -22.92 -11.63 -2.81
CA ASP A 261 -23.32 -12.88 -3.42
C ASP A 261 -23.25 -12.75 -4.94
N LEU A 262 -22.47 -13.60 -5.60
CA LEU A 262 -22.17 -13.45 -7.03
C LEU A 262 -23.39 -13.64 -7.94
N GLU A 263 -24.36 -14.47 -7.54
CA GLU A 263 -25.55 -14.75 -8.35
C GLU A 263 -26.62 -13.66 -8.21
N THR A 264 -26.89 -13.30 -6.97
CA THR A 264 -27.95 -12.35 -6.64
C THR A 264 -27.48 -10.88 -6.63
N MET A 265 -26.17 -10.66 -6.46
CA MET A 265 -25.55 -9.35 -6.18
C MET A 265 -26.07 -8.71 -4.89
N LYS A 266 -26.59 -9.50 -3.96
CA LYS A 266 -26.93 -9.04 -2.63
C LYS A 266 -25.62 -8.74 -1.87
N PRO A 267 -25.50 -7.57 -1.23
CA PRO A 267 -24.35 -7.26 -0.38
C PRO A 267 -24.20 -8.26 0.78
N ASN A 268 -22.96 -8.63 1.08
CA ASN A 268 -22.64 -9.48 2.24
C ASN A 268 -22.11 -8.65 3.43
N ILE A 269 -21.98 -7.34 3.26
CA ILE A 269 -21.33 -6.43 4.20
C ILE A 269 -21.98 -6.39 5.59
N ASN A 270 -23.23 -6.78 5.73
CA ASN A 270 -23.97 -6.78 6.99
C ASN A 270 -24.22 -8.20 7.55
N ASN A 271 -23.48 -9.22 7.06
CA ASN A 271 -23.56 -10.55 7.67
C ASN A 271 -22.87 -10.59 9.05
N PRO A 272 -23.16 -11.60 9.88
CA PRO A 272 -22.61 -11.68 11.24
C PRO A 272 -21.08 -11.59 11.33
N GLY A 273 -20.32 -12.01 10.31
CA GLY A 273 -18.86 -11.89 10.29
C GLY A 273 -18.39 -10.43 10.22
N PHE A 274 -18.99 -9.63 9.34
CA PHE A 274 -18.68 -8.19 9.27
C PHE A 274 -19.17 -7.43 10.51
N VAL A 275 -20.33 -7.81 11.04
CA VAL A 275 -20.88 -7.18 12.26
C VAL A 275 -19.98 -7.44 13.46
N GLU A 276 -19.45 -8.66 13.63
CA GLU A 276 -18.50 -8.98 14.69
C GLU A 276 -17.20 -8.17 14.52
N ALA A 277 -16.66 -8.11 13.32
CA ALA A 277 -15.47 -7.31 13.03
C ALA A 277 -15.64 -5.82 13.35
N LEU A 278 -16.81 -5.25 13.05
CA LEU A 278 -17.10 -3.86 13.38
C LEU A 278 -17.30 -3.68 14.90
N GLY A 279 -17.90 -4.65 15.58
CA GLY A 279 -18.02 -4.66 17.03
C GLY A 279 -16.67 -4.66 17.75
N ASP A 280 -15.74 -5.50 17.30
CA ASP A 280 -14.36 -5.51 17.79
C ASP A 280 -13.64 -4.18 17.52
N TRP A 281 -13.92 -3.55 16.39
CA TRP A 281 -13.31 -2.26 16.07
C TRP A 281 -13.87 -1.12 16.91
N VAL A 282 -15.17 -1.13 17.19
CA VAL A 282 -15.80 -0.20 18.14
C VAL A 282 -15.19 -0.35 19.54
N GLU A 283 -14.95 -1.59 20.01
CA GLU A 283 -14.30 -1.82 21.30
C GLU A 283 -12.86 -1.29 21.30
N ALA A 284 -12.12 -1.45 20.21
CA ALA A 284 -10.74 -0.99 20.06
C ALA A 284 -10.60 0.55 20.22
N THR A 285 -11.65 1.33 19.93
CA THR A 285 -11.62 2.80 20.12
C THR A 285 -11.32 3.23 21.56
N LYS A 286 -11.48 2.34 22.53
CA LYS A 286 -11.19 2.60 23.95
C LYS A 286 -9.71 2.50 24.30
N TYR A 287 -8.90 1.95 23.41
CA TYR A 287 -7.50 1.59 23.66
C TYR A 287 -6.52 2.30 22.71
N VAL A 288 -7.00 3.33 22.03
CA VAL A 288 -6.19 4.22 21.17
C VAL A 288 -5.79 5.49 21.95
N PRO A 289 -4.75 6.21 21.50
CA PRO A 289 -4.39 7.51 22.10
C PRO A 289 -5.56 8.50 22.12
N PRO A 290 -5.52 9.53 22.99
CA PRO A 290 -6.53 10.58 22.97
C PRO A 290 -6.72 11.18 21.59
N GLY A 291 -7.98 11.19 21.11
CA GLY A 291 -8.29 11.63 19.74
C GLY A 291 -8.08 10.58 18.64
N GLY A 292 -7.63 9.37 18.99
CA GLY A 292 -7.29 8.30 18.04
C GLY A 292 -8.41 7.89 17.08
N ILE A 293 -9.67 8.09 17.43
CA ILE A 293 -10.81 7.91 16.53
C ILE A 293 -10.74 8.81 15.29
N ASN A 294 -9.96 9.90 15.33
CA ASN A 294 -9.74 10.82 14.21
C ASN A 294 -8.38 10.63 13.55
N PHE A 295 -7.66 9.56 13.88
CA PHE A 295 -6.37 9.29 13.25
C PHE A 295 -6.55 8.90 11.78
N GLY A 296 -5.96 9.69 10.89
CA GLY A 296 -5.66 9.29 9.52
C GLY A 296 -4.32 8.53 9.46
N LEU A 297 -3.87 8.22 8.26
CA LEU A 297 -2.63 7.47 8.04
C LEU A 297 -1.41 8.15 8.67
N GLY A 298 -1.25 9.47 8.48
CA GLY A 298 -0.11 10.21 9.06
C GLY A 298 -0.08 10.22 10.59
N ASP A 299 -1.25 10.30 11.22
CA ASP A 299 -1.37 10.26 12.70
C ASP A 299 -1.01 8.87 13.24
N GLU A 300 -1.46 7.81 12.56
CA GLU A 300 -1.14 6.41 12.91
C GLU A 300 0.37 6.15 12.77
N ILE A 301 0.98 6.56 11.64
CA ILE A 301 2.42 6.45 11.39
C ILE A 301 3.20 7.15 12.50
N GLY A 302 2.84 8.40 12.83
CA GLY A 302 3.51 9.19 13.86
C GLY A 302 3.37 8.59 15.26
N SER A 303 2.18 8.08 15.59
CA SER A 303 1.90 7.48 16.90
C SER A 303 2.68 6.17 17.11
N PHE A 304 2.64 5.25 16.16
CA PHE A 304 3.41 4.01 16.27
C PHE A 304 4.93 4.24 16.13
N GLY A 305 5.35 4.99 15.12
CA GLY A 305 6.77 5.31 14.89
C GLY A 305 7.42 6.09 16.03
N GLY A 306 6.62 6.88 16.76
CA GLY A 306 7.02 7.59 17.99
C GLY A 306 6.98 6.74 19.27
N GLY A 307 6.58 5.47 19.21
CA GLY A 307 6.60 4.56 20.35
C GLY A 307 5.37 4.58 21.25
N GLN A 308 4.35 5.38 20.91
CA GLN A 308 3.19 5.62 21.77
C GLN A 308 2.23 4.43 21.91
N THR A 309 2.34 3.39 21.07
CA THR A 309 1.38 2.29 21.05
C THR A 309 2.04 0.92 20.92
N LEU A 310 1.40 -0.09 21.56
CA LEU A 310 1.84 -1.47 21.51
C LEU A 310 1.70 -2.06 20.10
N PHE A 311 0.58 -1.76 19.44
CA PHE A 311 0.22 -2.27 18.14
C PHE A 311 -0.11 -1.17 17.15
N SER A 312 0.10 -1.49 15.88
CA SER A 312 -0.47 -0.82 14.72
C SER A 312 -0.81 -1.87 13.66
N PHE A 313 -1.89 -1.66 12.91
CA PHE A 313 -2.09 -2.39 11.66
C PHE A 313 -2.50 -1.42 10.56
N SER A 314 -1.65 -1.27 9.60
CA SER A 314 -1.83 -0.44 8.41
C SER A 314 -0.80 -0.85 7.36
N TRP A 315 -0.48 0.03 6.47
CA TRP A 315 0.58 -0.12 5.47
C TRP A 315 1.98 -0.16 6.07
N ASP A 316 2.97 -0.43 5.24
CA ASP A 316 4.37 -0.55 5.63
C ASP A 316 4.94 0.73 6.25
N ASP A 317 4.38 1.89 5.89
CA ASP A 317 4.85 3.23 6.29
C ASP A 317 5.12 3.35 7.78
N ALA A 318 4.23 2.86 8.64
CA ALA A 318 4.42 2.93 10.09
C ALA A 318 5.57 2.04 10.58
N PHE A 319 5.82 0.90 9.92
CA PHE A 319 6.98 0.05 10.24
C PHE A 319 8.28 0.73 9.80
N ILE A 320 8.30 1.27 8.60
CA ILE A 320 9.47 2.00 8.08
C ILE A 320 9.76 3.24 8.94
N ALA A 321 8.74 3.97 9.37
CA ALA A 321 8.90 5.10 10.28
C ALA A 321 9.48 4.67 11.64
N ALA A 322 9.03 3.54 12.19
CA ALA A 322 9.56 2.96 13.43
C ALA A 322 11.02 2.52 13.31
N MET A 323 11.49 2.25 12.09
CA MET A 323 12.86 1.80 11.80
C MET A 323 13.80 2.92 11.36
N GLN A 324 13.37 4.19 11.32
CA GLN A 324 14.22 5.34 11.00
C GLN A 324 15.21 5.63 12.14
N ASP A 325 16.32 6.31 11.82
CA ASP A 325 17.40 6.60 12.77
C ASP A 325 16.98 7.48 13.93
N ASP A 326 15.99 8.33 13.74
CA ASP A 326 15.44 9.25 14.74
C ASP A 326 14.26 8.66 15.55
N SER A 327 13.81 7.44 15.22
CA SER A 327 12.75 6.77 15.97
C SER A 327 13.25 6.24 17.32
N PRO A 328 12.55 6.49 18.45
CA PRO A 328 12.91 5.96 19.76
C PRO A 328 12.77 4.44 19.84
N ILE A 329 12.05 3.84 18.90
CA ILE A 329 11.78 2.41 18.85
C ILE A 329 12.48 1.68 17.70
N LYS A 330 13.49 2.30 17.08
CA LYS A 330 14.31 1.62 16.07
C LYS A 330 14.86 0.29 16.61
N ASN A 331 14.71 -0.77 15.81
CA ASN A 331 15.08 -2.15 16.18
C ASN A 331 14.32 -2.73 17.42
N LYS A 332 13.20 -2.12 17.81
CA LYS A 332 12.33 -2.61 18.90
C LYS A 332 10.97 -3.09 18.42
N VAL A 333 10.78 -3.19 17.11
CA VAL A 333 9.50 -3.55 16.49
C VAL A 333 9.55 -4.89 15.79
N GLY A 334 8.39 -5.52 15.63
CA GLY A 334 8.21 -6.74 14.88
C GLY A 334 7.03 -6.65 13.91
N ALA A 335 7.06 -7.50 12.89
CA ALA A 335 6.00 -7.67 11.91
C ALA A 335 5.38 -9.06 12.03
N ALA A 336 4.07 -9.15 11.88
CA ALA A 336 3.33 -10.40 11.84
C ALA A 336 2.13 -10.29 10.88
N PRO A 337 1.63 -11.41 10.33
CA PRO A 337 0.36 -11.40 9.61
C PRO A 337 -0.75 -10.81 10.48
N LEU A 338 -1.78 -10.22 9.84
CA LEU A 338 -2.96 -9.75 10.57
C LEU A 338 -3.53 -10.85 11.46
N PRO A 339 -4.06 -10.51 12.66
CA PRO A 339 -4.72 -11.48 13.50
C PRO A 339 -5.86 -12.20 12.79
N GLY A 340 -6.04 -13.47 13.07
CA GLY A 340 -7.16 -14.28 12.63
C GLY A 340 -8.37 -14.17 13.57
N ALA A 341 -9.29 -15.14 13.44
CA ALA A 341 -10.39 -15.35 14.35
C ALA A 341 -10.55 -16.86 14.64
N ASP A 342 -11.11 -17.20 15.83
CA ASP A 342 -11.34 -18.60 16.22
C ASP A 342 -12.57 -19.20 15.54
N ARG A 343 -13.36 -18.38 14.87
CA ARG A 343 -14.54 -18.78 14.09
C ARG A 343 -14.71 -17.91 12.87
N VAL A 344 -15.30 -18.45 11.84
CA VAL A 344 -15.58 -17.76 10.58
C VAL A 344 -17.03 -17.99 10.16
N TRP A 345 -17.63 -16.94 9.63
CA TRP A 345 -19.01 -17.04 9.11
C TRP A 345 -19.07 -17.81 7.80
N ASN A 346 -19.93 -18.82 7.75
CA ASN A 346 -20.25 -19.52 6.52
C ASN A 346 -21.58 -18.98 5.98
N ARG A 347 -21.50 -18.21 4.89
CA ARG A 347 -22.66 -17.59 4.24
C ARG A 347 -23.60 -18.60 3.58
N THR A 348 -23.11 -19.79 3.20
CA THR A 348 -23.92 -20.83 2.55
C THR A 348 -24.79 -21.57 3.56
N SER A 349 -24.20 -21.98 4.70
CA SER A 349 -24.95 -22.62 5.78
C SER A 349 -25.63 -21.64 6.72
N ASN A 350 -25.35 -20.34 6.55
CA ASN A 350 -25.82 -19.24 7.42
C ASN A 350 -25.52 -19.49 8.90
N SER A 351 -24.29 -19.93 9.20
CA SER A 351 -23.85 -20.30 10.55
C SER A 351 -22.36 -20.05 10.77
N TRP A 352 -21.98 -19.96 12.04
CA TRP A 352 -20.59 -19.89 12.44
C TRP A 352 -19.93 -21.27 12.38
N GLU A 353 -18.73 -21.32 11.79
CA GLU A 353 -17.82 -22.46 11.86
C GLU A 353 -16.72 -22.19 12.87
N ASN A 354 -16.64 -23.04 13.91
CA ASN A 354 -15.61 -22.95 14.95
C ASN A 354 -14.28 -23.51 14.41
N GLN A 355 -13.60 -22.76 13.61
CA GLN A 355 -12.28 -23.06 13.10
C GLN A 355 -11.45 -21.77 13.02
N TYR A 356 -10.16 -21.88 13.34
CA TYR A 356 -9.25 -20.75 13.16
C TYR A 356 -9.22 -20.33 11.70
N ASN A 357 -9.43 -19.05 11.47
CA ASN A 357 -9.39 -18.46 10.14
C ASN A 357 -8.50 -17.20 10.15
N GLN A 358 -7.59 -17.16 9.21
CA GLN A 358 -6.75 -15.98 8.93
C GLN A 358 -6.77 -15.73 7.43
N ALA A 359 -7.03 -14.51 7.05
CA ALA A 359 -7.05 -14.09 5.67
C ALA A 359 -6.45 -12.69 5.55
N PRO A 360 -5.46 -12.47 4.69
CA PRO A 360 -4.99 -11.14 4.40
C PRO A 360 -5.96 -10.43 3.46
N TYR A 361 -6.21 -9.16 3.72
CA TYR A 361 -6.72 -8.24 2.73
C TYR A 361 -5.52 -7.70 1.94
N ILE A 362 -5.41 -8.10 0.68
CA ILE A 362 -4.38 -7.57 -0.20
C ILE A 362 -4.87 -6.21 -0.67
N VAL A 363 -4.40 -5.20 0.00
CA VAL A 363 -4.68 -3.82 -0.33
C VAL A 363 -4.01 -3.53 -1.68
N TRP A 364 -4.37 -2.50 -2.33
CA TRP A 364 -4.24 -2.34 -3.75
C TRP A 364 -2.93 -1.75 -4.26
N GLY A 365 -2.25 -0.95 -3.49
CA GLY A 365 -1.13 -0.13 -3.97
C GLY A 365 -1.54 0.98 -4.95
N TRP A 366 -0.70 2.00 -5.00
CA TRP A 366 -0.82 3.04 -5.99
C TRP A 366 -0.53 2.49 -7.38
N ALA A 367 -1.41 2.81 -8.31
CA ALA A 367 -1.32 2.36 -9.69
C ALA A 367 -1.57 3.53 -10.64
N VAL A 368 -0.90 3.52 -11.78
CA VAL A 368 -0.77 4.71 -12.61
C VAL A 368 -1.23 4.43 -14.03
N GLY A 369 -2.17 5.23 -14.50
CA GLY A 369 -2.69 5.13 -15.87
C GLY A 369 -2.09 6.17 -16.80
N VAL A 370 -1.76 5.75 -18.01
CA VAL A 370 -1.44 6.66 -19.13
C VAL A 370 -2.71 6.95 -19.91
N ALA A 371 -3.09 8.22 -20.03
CA ALA A 371 -4.30 8.60 -20.74
C ALA A 371 -4.27 8.17 -22.21
N LYS A 372 -5.32 7.49 -22.68
CA LYS A 372 -5.44 7.00 -24.06
C LYS A 372 -5.28 8.12 -25.09
N LYS A 373 -5.71 9.33 -24.78
CA LYS A 373 -5.63 10.53 -25.62
C LYS A 373 -4.30 11.28 -25.51
N SER A 374 -3.38 10.87 -24.61
CA SER A 374 -2.05 11.48 -24.53
C SER A 374 -1.34 11.47 -25.89
N LYS A 375 -0.65 12.55 -26.21
CA LYS A 375 0.18 12.68 -27.42
C LYS A 375 1.63 12.26 -27.19
N VAL A 376 1.99 11.97 -25.93
CA VAL A 376 3.35 11.64 -25.49
C VAL A 376 3.40 10.30 -24.75
N LYS A 377 2.58 9.33 -25.15
CA LYS A 377 2.43 8.02 -24.48
C LYS A 377 3.76 7.29 -24.29
N ASP A 378 4.66 7.30 -25.28
CA ASP A 378 5.96 6.64 -25.14
C ASP A 378 6.81 7.28 -24.04
N MET A 379 6.81 8.62 -23.97
CA MET A 379 7.49 9.35 -22.89
C MET A 379 6.83 9.08 -21.53
N ALA A 380 5.50 8.98 -21.48
CA ALA A 380 4.77 8.66 -20.25
C ALA A 380 5.13 7.26 -19.73
N PHE A 381 5.17 6.25 -20.59
CA PHE A 381 5.57 4.90 -20.18
C PHE A 381 7.07 4.80 -19.86
N ASP A 382 7.95 5.51 -20.58
CA ASP A 382 9.37 5.59 -20.21
C ASP A 382 9.54 6.22 -18.82
N TYR A 383 8.77 7.26 -18.50
CA TYR A 383 8.76 7.86 -17.16
C TYR A 383 8.29 6.88 -16.08
N LEU A 384 7.19 6.16 -16.30
CA LEU A 384 6.67 5.19 -15.31
C LEU A 384 7.65 4.04 -15.07
N CYS A 385 8.27 3.56 -16.14
CA CYS A 385 9.30 2.54 -16.00
C CYS A 385 10.55 3.08 -15.28
N PHE A 386 10.94 4.34 -15.54
CA PHE A 386 12.02 5.02 -14.82
C PHE A 386 11.66 5.26 -13.34
N PHE A 387 10.43 5.66 -13.05
CA PHE A 387 9.94 5.81 -11.67
C PHE A 387 10.19 4.53 -10.87
N SER A 388 9.86 3.38 -11.43
CA SER A 388 9.97 2.09 -10.76
C SER A 388 11.27 1.32 -11.09
N ASN A 389 12.33 1.99 -11.59
CA ASN A 389 13.62 1.33 -11.76
C ASN A 389 14.21 0.89 -10.41
N GLY A 390 15.17 -0.03 -10.43
CA GLY A 390 15.69 -0.62 -9.21
C GLY A 390 16.26 0.42 -8.23
N ALA A 391 17.00 1.41 -8.73
CA ALA A 391 17.64 2.44 -7.87
C ALA A 391 16.62 3.37 -7.23
N ASN A 392 15.66 3.89 -8.01
CA ASN A 392 14.59 4.74 -7.50
C ASN A 392 13.71 3.99 -6.49
N HIS A 393 13.30 2.77 -6.85
CA HIS A 393 12.45 1.97 -5.98
C HIS A 393 13.10 1.66 -4.62
N GLN A 394 14.38 1.26 -4.60
CA GLN A 394 15.08 1.02 -3.32
C GLN A 394 15.22 2.29 -2.48
N ALA A 395 15.46 3.44 -3.12
CA ALA A 395 15.51 4.70 -2.42
C ALA A 395 14.14 5.11 -1.85
N ASP A 396 13.07 4.95 -2.64
CA ASP A 396 11.71 5.25 -2.22
C ASP A 396 11.28 4.39 -1.01
N LEU A 397 11.57 3.08 -1.04
CA LEU A 397 11.35 2.18 0.10
C LEU A 397 12.10 2.65 1.35
N ALA A 398 13.38 3.03 1.20
CA ALA A 398 14.22 3.42 2.31
C ALA A 398 13.78 4.75 2.96
N ILE A 399 13.23 5.68 2.18
CA ILE A 399 12.74 6.97 2.67
C ILE A 399 11.46 6.80 3.49
N GLY A 400 10.66 5.79 3.19
CA GLY A 400 9.47 5.40 3.96
C GLY A 400 8.30 6.37 3.81
N ASN A 401 8.42 7.61 4.26
CA ASN A 401 7.33 8.59 4.18
C ASN A 401 6.94 9.00 2.74
N PHE A 402 7.60 8.44 1.73
CA PHE A 402 7.18 8.53 0.34
C PHE A 402 5.94 7.66 0.03
N GLY A 403 5.59 6.73 0.92
CA GLY A 403 4.44 5.84 0.74
C GLY A 403 4.62 4.90 -0.44
N VAL A 404 5.85 4.47 -0.70
CA VAL A 404 6.18 3.39 -1.64
C VAL A 404 6.51 2.15 -0.84
N ASN A 405 5.69 1.13 -0.99
CA ASN A 405 5.75 -0.10 -0.22
C ASN A 405 6.20 -1.29 -1.10
N PRO A 406 6.67 -2.39 -0.52
CA PRO A 406 7.17 -3.54 -1.27
C PRO A 406 6.14 -4.16 -2.22
N PHE A 407 6.47 -4.24 -3.52
CA PHE A 407 5.61 -4.86 -4.54
C PHE A 407 6.38 -5.69 -5.57
N LYS A 408 7.70 -5.76 -5.43
CA LYS A 408 8.57 -6.54 -6.30
C LYS A 408 9.02 -7.83 -5.60
N ASN A 409 9.35 -8.84 -6.37
CA ASN A 409 9.89 -10.08 -5.82
C ASN A 409 11.24 -9.87 -5.13
N SER A 410 12.05 -8.94 -5.61
CA SER A 410 13.31 -8.53 -4.98
C SER A 410 13.10 -7.90 -3.60
N ASP A 411 11.98 -7.24 -3.34
CA ASP A 411 11.69 -6.58 -2.05
C ASP A 411 11.56 -7.59 -0.88
N PHE A 412 11.39 -8.87 -1.18
CA PHE A 412 11.36 -9.93 -0.16
C PHE A 412 12.75 -10.46 0.20
N ASP A 413 13.82 -9.89 -0.34
CA ASP A 413 15.19 -10.17 0.11
C ASP A 413 15.53 -9.27 1.31
N PRO A 414 15.75 -9.85 2.52
CA PRO A 414 16.08 -9.08 3.71
C PRO A 414 17.38 -8.27 3.57
N ASN A 415 18.27 -8.68 2.68
CA ASN A 415 19.56 -7.99 2.47
C ASN A 415 19.38 -6.56 1.94
N ILE A 416 18.29 -6.25 1.25
CA ILE A 416 17.98 -4.87 0.84
C ILE A 416 17.86 -3.98 2.08
N TYR A 417 17.08 -4.40 3.07
CA TYR A 417 16.85 -3.64 4.31
C TYR A 417 18.08 -3.57 5.20
N ILE A 418 18.82 -4.67 5.32
CA ILE A 418 20.07 -4.76 6.09
C ILE A 418 21.14 -3.83 5.49
N ASN A 419 21.36 -3.93 4.18
CA ASN A 419 22.48 -3.25 3.53
C ASN A 419 22.17 -1.77 3.20
N THR A 420 20.94 -1.46 2.84
CA THR A 420 20.54 -0.10 2.42
C THR A 420 20.05 0.74 3.59
N MET A 421 19.31 0.13 4.53
CA MET A 421 18.66 0.83 5.63
C MET A 421 19.30 0.56 7.00
N GLY A 422 20.24 -0.37 7.08
CA GLY A 422 20.94 -0.71 8.33
C GLY A 422 20.06 -1.38 9.38
N TRP A 423 19.05 -2.14 8.94
CA TRP A 423 18.16 -2.86 9.86
C TRP A 423 18.87 -4.04 10.53
N ASP A 424 18.41 -4.37 11.73
CA ASP A 424 18.80 -5.62 12.38
C ASP A 424 18.41 -6.82 11.51
N PRO A 425 19.30 -7.81 11.30
CA PRO A 425 19.02 -8.96 10.45
C PRO A 425 17.80 -9.79 10.87
N GLU A 426 17.53 -9.93 12.18
CA GLU A 426 16.36 -10.67 12.67
C GLU A 426 15.08 -9.96 12.29
N ILE A 427 15.04 -8.63 12.44
CA ILE A 427 13.89 -7.79 12.09
C ILE A 427 13.66 -7.81 10.58
N ALA A 428 14.69 -7.62 9.77
CA ALA A 428 14.58 -7.66 8.32
C ALA A 428 14.06 -9.02 7.81
N ASN A 429 14.56 -10.13 8.36
CA ASN A 429 14.07 -11.47 8.03
C ASN A 429 12.61 -11.69 8.46
N SER A 430 12.23 -11.24 9.65
CA SER A 430 10.86 -11.37 10.16
C SER A 430 9.88 -10.55 9.30
N TYR A 431 10.26 -9.32 8.97
CA TYR A 431 9.48 -8.42 8.11
C TYR A 431 9.24 -9.02 6.73
N THR A 432 10.31 -9.34 6.00
CA THR A 432 10.20 -9.88 4.63
C THR A 432 9.49 -11.23 4.59
N LYS A 433 9.69 -12.08 5.61
CA LYS A 433 8.93 -13.32 5.75
C LYS A 433 7.45 -13.07 5.93
N THR A 434 7.06 -12.09 6.76
CA THR A 434 5.65 -11.73 6.96
C THR A 434 4.99 -11.32 5.66
N LEU A 435 5.63 -10.42 4.89
CA LEU A 435 5.11 -9.98 3.60
C LEU A 435 4.97 -11.13 2.60
N LEU A 436 5.97 -12.02 2.56
CA LEU A 436 5.99 -13.16 1.65
C LEU A 436 4.93 -14.21 2.01
N ASP A 437 4.70 -14.46 3.30
CA ASP A 437 3.65 -15.38 3.77
C ASP A 437 2.26 -14.86 3.40
N MET A 438 2.04 -13.56 3.51
CA MET A 438 0.80 -12.92 3.07
C MET A 438 0.61 -13.03 1.56
N GLU A 439 1.65 -12.76 0.76
CA GLU A 439 1.62 -12.87 -0.70
C GLU A 439 1.27 -14.30 -1.15
N LYS A 440 1.73 -15.32 -0.41
CA LYS A 440 1.48 -16.74 -0.69
C LYS A 440 0.17 -17.29 -0.11
N SER A 441 -0.55 -16.50 0.69
CA SER A 441 -1.80 -16.97 1.31
C SER A 441 -2.82 -17.38 0.25
N LYS A 442 -3.44 -18.55 0.44
CA LYS A 442 -4.53 -19.03 -0.40
C LYS A 442 -5.89 -18.43 -0.01
N ASN A 443 -6.03 -17.98 1.23
CA ASN A 443 -7.25 -17.35 1.75
C ASN A 443 -7.12 -15.83 1.76
N ARG A 444 -7.05 -15.22 0.59
CA ARG A 444 -6.87 -13.77 0.44
C ARG A 444 -8.06 -13.11 -0.21
N VAL A 445 -8.25 -11.82 0.06
CA VAL A 445 -9.25 -10.97 -0.57
C VAL A 445 -8.56 -9.83 -1.29
N PHE A 446 -8.91 -9.63 -2.54
CA PHE A 446 -8.47 -8.48 -3.32
C PHE A 446 -9.47 -7.31 -3.20
N PRO A 447 -9.04 -6.08 -3.47
CA PRO A 447 -9.93 -4.92 -3.42
C PRO A 447 -11.13 -5.07 -4.36
N LEU A 448 -12.25 -4.47 -3.96
CA LEU A 448 -13.42 -4.38 -4.83
C LEU A 448 -13.11 -3.53 -6.06
N ARG A 449 -13.26 -4.11 -7.28
CA ARG A 449 -12.94 -3.47 -8.55
C ARG A 449 -14.13 -3.47 -9.49
N VAL A 450 -15.21 -2.82 -9.08
CA VAL A 450 -16.48 -2.73 -9.82
C VAL A 450 -16.73 -1.32 -10.31
N PRO A 451 -17.62 -1.12 -11.31
CA PRO A 451 -18.03 0.23 -11.69
C PRO A 451 -18.62 1.00 -10.50
N GLY A 452 -18.21 2.24 -10.32
CA GLY A 452 -18.65 3.07 -9.21
C GLY A 452 -18.02 2.71 -7.86
N VAL A 453 -16.86 2.04 -7.84
CA VAL A 453 -16.20 1.57 -6.63
C VAL A 453 -16.01 2.63 -5.55
N PHE A 454 -15.75 3.89 -5.94
CA PHE A 454 -15.60 5.00 -5.00
C PHE A 454 -16.84 5.20 -4.13
N GLU A 455 -18.04 5.03 -4.70
CA GLU A 455 -19.29 5.18 -3.95
C GLU A 455 -19.49 4.03 -2.94
N PHE A 456 -19.14 2.81 -3.33
CA PHE A 456 -19.18 1.65 -2.42
C PHE A 456 -18.25 1.83 -1.22
N THR A 457 -17.02 2.29 -1.43
CA THR A 457 -16.05 2.51 -0.34
C THR A 457 -16.43 3.70 0.53
N SER A 458 -16.99 4.78 -0.04
CA SER A 458 -17.51 5.94 0.70
C SER A 458 -18.69 5.57 1.60
N ALA A 459 -19.57 4.67 1.15
CA ALA A 459 -20.67 4.15 1.98
C ALA A 459 -20.12 3.40 3.20
N VAL A 460 -19.12 2.53 3.01
CA VAL A 460 -18.44 1.83 4.11
C VAL A 460 -17.83 2.82 5.11
N ALA A 461 -17.04 3.77 4.64
CA ALA A 461 -16.42 4.77 5.50
C ALA A 461 -17.48 5.58 6.29
N THR A 462 -18.63 5.88 5.68
CA THR A 462 -19.73 6.59 6.34
C THR A 462 -20.40 5.74 7.42
N GLY A 463 -20.74 4.49 7.13
CA GLY A 463 -21.39 3.60 8.09
C GLY A 463 -20.47 3.24 9.27
N THR A 464 -19.23 2.83 8.96
CA THR A 464 -18.25 2.47 10.01
C THR A 464 -17.93 3.66 10.92
N SER A 465 -17.80 4.89 10.37
CA SER A 465 -17.55 6.07 11.22
C SER A 465 -18.69 6.37 12.19
N LYS A 466 -19.94 6.14 11.81
CA LYS A 466 -21.08 6.28 12.72
C LYS A 466 -21.03 5.26 13.87
N ALA A 467 -20.64 4.02 13.56
CA ALA A 467 -20.49 3.00 14.57
C ALA A 467 -19.34 3.31 15.55
N LEU A 468 -18.16 3.69 15.03
CA LEU A 468 -17.00 4.06 15.85
C LEU A 468 -17.30 5.28 16.74
N ALA A 469 -18.14 6.20 16.28
CA ALA A 469 -18.61 7.36 17.05
C ALA A 469 -19.75 7.02 18.04
N GLY A 470 -20.21 5.76 18.10
CA GLY A 470 -21.31 5.32 18.98
C GLY A 470 -22.70 5.85 18.58
N GLN A 471 -22.85 6.33 17.34
CA GLN A 471 -24.14 6.84 16.83
C GLN A 471 -25.08 5.71 16.40
N LEU A 472 -24.54 4.60 15.92
CA LEU A 472 -25.26 3.40 15.51
C LEU A 472 -24.58 2.16 16.10
N SER A 473 -25.36 1.11 16.34
CA SER A 473 -24.78 -0.21 16.59
C SER A 473 -24.05 -0.73 15.32
N PRO A 474 -23.12 -1.68 15.45
CA PRO A 474 -22.46 -2.30 14.30
C PRO A 474 -23.43 -2.87 13.26
N GLN A 475 -24.53 -3.51 13.70
CA GLN A 475 -25.54 -4.05 12.80
C GLN A 475 -26.27 -2.95 12.05
N GLU A 476 -26.79 -1.93 12.75
CA GLU A 476 -27.51 -0.81 12.11
C GLU A 476 -26.62 -0.07 11.10
N ALA A 477 -25.36 0.17 11.45
CA ALA A 477 -24.41 0.82 10.56
C ALA A 477 -24.18 0.04 9.27
N LEU A 478 -24.01 -1.28 9.37
CA LEU A 478 -23.78 -2.14 8.20
C LEU A 478 -25.06 -2.43 7.41
N ASP A 479 -26.23 -2.38 8.04
CA ASP A 479 -27.51 -2.43 7.34
C ASP A 479 -27.73 -1.17 6.47
N GLU A 480 -27.33 0.02 6.97
CA GLU A 480 -27.33 1.25 6.16
C GLU A 480 -26.37 1.12 4.97
N VAL A 481 -25.15 0.59 5.20
CA VAL A 481 -24.17 0.35 4.12
C VAL A 481 -24.71 -0.63 3.08
N ALA A 482 -25.31 -1.74 3.51
CA ALA A 482 -25.89 -2.74 2.60
C ALA A 482 -26.98 -2.14 1.73
N LYS A 483 -27.88 -1.35 2.33
CA LYS A 483 -28.95 -0.64 1.61
C LYS A 483 -28.38 0.33 0.56
N GLU A 484 -27.36 1.10 0.92
CA GLU A 484 -26.70 2.01 -0.02
C GLU A 484 -26.01 1.24 -1.15
N TRP A 485 -25.35 0.13 -0.84
CA TRP A 485 -24.73 -0.74 -1.85
C TRP A 485 -25.77 -1.32 -2.82
N GLU A 486 -26.94 -1.74 -2.33
CA GLU A 486 -28.05 -2.17 -3.22
C GLU A 486 -28.49 -1.04 -4.15
N ALA A 487 -28.63 0.20 -3.64
CA ALA A 487 -28.98 1.35 -4.44
C ALA A 487 -27.91 1.67 -5.51
N ILE A 488 -26.63 1.59 -5.16
CA ILE A 488 -25.52 1.78 -6.10
C ILE A 488 -25.57 0.70 -7.20
N VAL A 489 -25.75 -0.59 -6.83
CA VAL A 489 -25.87 -1.70 -7.80
C VAL A 489 -27.01 -1.45 -8.80
N GLN A 490 -28.17 -0.97 -8.33
CA GLN A 490 -29.29 -0.67 -9.22
C GLN A 490 -28.99 0.52 -10.15
N ARG A 491 -28.40 1.58 -9.64
CA ARG A 491 -28.07 2.80 -10.41
C ARG A 491 -26.96 2.57 -11.44
N VAL A 492 -25.92 1.83 -11.07
CA VAL A 492 -24.78 1.49 -11.96
C VAL A 492 -25.17 0.42 -12.97
N GLY A 493 -26.08 -0.46 -12.60
CA GLY A 493 -26.57 -1.58 -13.40
C GLY A 493 -26.05 -2.93 -12.87
N LYS A 494 -26.97 -3.76 -12.36
CA LYS A 494 -26.67 -5.04 -11.70
C LYS A 494 -25.71 -5.92 -12.51
N LYS A 495 -26.01 -6.09 -13.83
CA LYS A 495 -25.17 -6.94 -14.69
C LYS A 495 -23.74 -6.40 -14.84
N ALA A 496 -23.56 -5.09 -14.96
CA ALA A 496 -22.24 -4.50 -15.10
C ALA A 496 -21.39 -4.68 -13.83
N VAL A 497 -22.02 -4.53 -12.65
CA VAL A 497 -21.35 -4.78 -11.36
C VAL A 497 -21.02 -6.25 -11.19
N GLN A 498 -21.97 -7.14 -11.54
CA GLN A 498 -21.80 -8.60 -11.45
C GLN A 498 -20.67 -9.13 -12.35
N ASP A 499 -20.65 -8.73 -13.62
CA ASP A 499 -19.61 -9.14 -14.56
C ASP A 499 -18.22 -8.66 -14.09
N ALA A 500 -18.14 -7.44 -13.57
CA ALA A 500 -16.90 -6.90 -13.02
C ALA A 500 -16.48 -7.62 -11.72
N TYR A 501 -17.41 -7.90 -10.83
CA TYR A 501 -17.13 -8.61 -9.59
C TYR A 501 -16.66 -10.04 -9.84
N ALA A 502 -17.24 -10.74 -10.83
CA ALA A 502 -16.81 -12.06 -11.25
C ALA A 502 -15.32 -12.12 -11.68
N VAL A 503 -14.81 -11.05 -12.30
CA VAL A 503 -13.37 -10.93 -12.63
C VAL A 503 -12.52 -10.86 -11.36
N GLY A 504 -12.95 -10.12 -10.35
CA GLY A 504 -12.28 -10.05 -9.05
C GLY A 504 -12.24 -11.39 -8.32
N VAL A 505 -13.37 -12.10 -8.29
CA VAL A 505 -13.50 -13.42 -7.66
C VAL A 505 -12.56 -14.46 -8.31
N LYS A 506 -12.41 -14.43 -9.63
CA LYS A 506 -11.45 -15.31 -10.32
C LYS A 506 -9.99 -15.09 -9.90
N MET A 507 -9.61 -13.86 -9.55
CA MET A 507 -8.28 -13.58 -9.01
C MET A 507 -8.11 -14.20 -7.62
N GLU A 508 -9.11 -14.09 -6.75
CA GLU A 508 -9.08 -14.67 -5.40
C GLU A 508 -8.89 -16.19 -5.45
N ASP A 509 -9.53 -16.87 -6.39
CA ASP A 509 -9.43 -18.30 -6.58
C ASP A 509 -8.10 -18.78 -7.19
N ASN A 510 -7.10 -17.91 -7.34
CA ASN A 510 -5.80 -18.20 -7.99
C ASN A 510 -5.91 -18.75 -9.43
N LYS A 511 -6.93 -18.36 -10.14
CA LYS A 511 -7.17 -18.78 -11.54
C LYS A 511 -6.68 -17.76 -12.57
N LEU A 512 -5.96 -16.70 -12.12
CA LEU A 512 -5.27 -15.72 -12.98
C LEU A 512 -3.76 -15.89 -12.91
#